data_f0443cfb322a75717a84b64d0b22287f
#
_entry.id   f0443cfb322a75717a84b64d0b22287f
#
_cell.length_a   1.000
_cell.length_b   1.000
_cell.length_c   1.000
_cell.angle_alpha   90.00
_cell.angle_beta   90.00
_cell.angle_gamma   90.00
#
_symmetry.space_group_name_H-M   'P 1'
#
loop_
_entity.id
_entity.type
_entity.pdbx_description
1 polymer ?
#
loop_
_entity_poly.entity_id
_entity_poly.type
_entity_poly.pdbx_seq_one_letter_code
_entity_poly.pdbx_strand_id
1 'polypeptide(L)'
;MEYAPLGLIGLLTPQANTTVEPEAWALLPTGYSLINARLVSQASSLNQRLLDYVDQLESSLLQFANAPLSVLSLACTGSSYLMGCDQESQWIEAWQKRLGIPVVTAGVAVARALQTLGVRRLDLLSPYDQA
;
A
#
# COMPACT_ATOMS: atom_id res chain seq x y z
N MET A 1 19.85 -11.25 -2.68
CA MET A 1 19.18 -11.31 -4.00
C MET A 1 19.96 -10.42 -4.96
N GLU A 2 20.25 -10.89 -6.17
CA GLU A 2 21.21 -10.23 -7.08
C GLU A 2 20.80 -8.80 -7.47
N TYR A 3 19.50 -8.58 -7.75
CA TYR A 3 18.98 -7.27 -8.14
C TYR A 3 18.35 -6.45 -6.99
N ALA A 4 18.30 -7.01 -5.80
CA ALA A 4 17.75 -6.34 -4.61
C ALA A 4 18.59 -6.64 -3.36
N PRO A 5 19.91 -6.32 -3.38
CA PRO A 5 20.79 -6.64 -2.28
C PRO A 5 20.43 -5.91 -0.98
N LEU A 6 19.75 -4.77 -1.06
CA LEU A 6 19.32 -3.99 0.11
C LEU A 6 17.89 -4.29 0.54
N GLY A 7 17.04 -4.78 -0.35
CA GLY A 7 15.69 -5.18 0.00
C GLY A 7 14.73 -5.29 -1.17
N LEU A 8 13.73 -6.17 -1.02
CA LEU A 8 12.66 -6.38 -1.97
C LEU A 8 11.34 -5.87 -1.41
N ILE A 9 10.69 -4.99 -2.13
CA ILE A 9 9.40 -4.40 -1.75
C ILE A 9 8.28 -5.18 -2.42
N GLY A 10 7.33 -5.70 -1.63
CA GLY A 10 6.06 -6.19 -2.12
C GLY A 10 5.08 -5.03 -2.24
N LEU A 11 4.66 -4.70 -3.45
CA LEU A 11 3.77 -3.59 -3.73
C LEU A 11 2.39 -4.10 -4.13
N LEU A 12 1.38 -3.75 -3.34
CA LEU A 12 -0.02 -4.05 -3.64
C LEU A 12 -0.67 -2.82 -4.28
N THR A 13 -1.10 -2.96 -5.53
CA THR A 13 -1.61 -1.85 -6.33
C THR A 13 -3.05 -2.13 -6.79
N PRO A 14 -3.98 -1.17 -6.74
CA PRO A 14 -5.31 -1.31 -7.30
C PRO A 14 -5.30 -1.78 -8.77
N GLN A 15 -6.26 -2.59 -9.15
CA GLN A 15 -6.32 -3.30 -10.45
C GLN A 15 -6.11 -2.41 -11.69
N ALA A 16 -6.59 -1.18 -11.65
CA ALA A 16 -6.52 -0.24 -12.79
C ALA A 16 -5.50 0.90 -12.59
N ASN A 17 -4.69 0.84 -11.52
CA ASN A 17 -3.70 1.88 -11.28
C ASN A 17 -2.50 1.69 -12.22
N THR A 18 -2.16 2.74 -12.96
CA THR A 18 -1.04 2.76 -13.93
C THR A 18 0.11 3.64 -13.49
N THR A 19 0.01 4.26 -12.32
CA THR A 19 0.90 5.34 -11.87
C THR A 19 1.91 4.86 -10.83
N VAL A 20 1.45 4.09 -9.85
CA VAL A 20 2.26 3.71 -8.68
C VAL A 20 3.53 2.95 -9.06
N GLU A 21 3.44 1.98 -9.97
CA GLU A 21 4.61 1.17 -10.34
C GLU A 21 5.72 1.98 -11.00
N PRO A 22 5.45 2.78 -12.07
CA PRO A 22 6.50 3.56 -12.72
C PRO A 22 7.05 4.63 -11.78
N GLU A 23 6.23 5.26 -10.94
CA GLU A 23 6.70 6.24 -9.97
C GLU A 23 7.55 5.60 -8.86
N ALA A 24 7.14 4.45 -8.34
CA ALA A 24 7.91 3.72 -7.36
C ALA A 24 9.29 3.34 -7.92
N TRP A 25 9.35 2.84 -9.15
CA TRP A 25 10.63 2.53 -9.82
C TRP A 25 11.51 3.77 -10.01
N ALA A 26 10.92 4.90 -10.36
CA ALA A 26 11.66 6.15 -10.54
C ALA A 26 12.26 6.70 -9.24
N LEU A 27 11.62 6.39 -8.09
CA LEU A 27 12.02 6.90 -6.77
C LEU A 27 12.89 5.91 -5.98
N LEU A 28 12.92 4.62 -6.36
CA LEU A 28 13.67 3.61 -5.63
C LEU A 28 15.17 3.83 -5.72
N PRO A 29 15.89 3.88 -4.58
CA PRO A 29 17.33 3.91 -4.58
C PRO A 29 17.94 2.63 -5.17
N THR A 30 19.12 2.75 -5.75
CA THR A 30 19.89 1.59 -6.24
C THR A 30 20.07 0.55 -5.13
N GLY A 31 19.89 -0.72 -5.46
CA GLY A 31 19.98 -1.83 -4.52
C GLY A 31 18.66 -2.29 -3.93
N TYR A 32 17.60 -1.54 -4.14
CA TYR A 32 16.23 -1.98 -3.87
C TYR A 32 15.54 -2.42 -5.15
N SER A 33 14.59 -3.32 -5.02
CA SER A 33 13.71 -3.72 -6.11
C SER A 33 12.27 -3.87 -5.60
N LEU A 34 11.31 -3.91 -6.50
CA LEU A 34 9.93 -4.19 -6.15
C LEU A 34 9.35 -5.29 -7.05
N ILE A 35 8.39 -6.01 -6.49
CA ILE A 35 7.47 -6.85 -7.23
C ILE A 35 6.05 -6.38 -6.91
N ASN A 36 5.19 -6.41 -7.92
CA ASN A 36 3.83 -5.90 -7.79
C ASN A 36 2.80 -7.03 -7.84
N ALA A 37 1.78 -6.91 -6.98
CA ALA A 37 0.59 -7.74 -7.03
C ALA A 37 -0.64 -6.82 -7.18
N ARG A 38 -1.59 -7.23 -8.02
CA ARG A 38 -2.82 -6.46 -8.25
C ARG A 38 -3.89 -6.83 -7.22
N LEU A 39 -4.43 -5.79 -6.60
CA LEU A 39 -5.67 -5.89 -5.83
C LEU A 39 -6.82 -5.88 -6.83
N VAL A 40 -7.64 -6.93 -6.83
CA VAL A 40 -8.71 -7.12 -7.81
C VAL A 40 -10.04 -7.23 -7.11
N SER A 41 -11.06 -6.56 -7.62
CA SER A 41 -12.45 -6.67 -7.18
C SER A 41 -13.38 -6.67 -8.38
N GLN A 42 -14.46 -7.43 -8.30
CA GLN A 42 -15.54 -7.47 -9.29
C GLN A 42 -16.69 -6.49 -8.98
N ALA A 43 -16.59 -5.77 -7.87
CA ALA A 43 -17.63 -4.82 -7.47
C ALA A 43 -17.77 -3.67 -8.48
N SER A 44 -19.00 -3.26 -8.74
CA SER A 44 -19.32 -2.15 -9.65
C SER A 44 -19.04 -0.78 -8.99
N SER A 45 -19.29 -0.65 -7.68
CA SER A 45 -19.08 0.60 -6.97
C SER A 45 -17.60 0.76 -6.53
N LEU A 46 -17.11 2.00 -6.54
CA LEU A 46 -15.77 2.32 -6.10
C LEU A 46 -15.57 1.96 -4.63
N ASN A 47 -16.49 2.38 -3.76
CA ASN A 47 -16.36 2.14 -2.33
C ASN A 47 -16.26 0.64 -2.00
N GLN A 48 -17.10 -0.18 -2.61
CA GLN A 48 -17.03 -1.63 -2.40
C GLN A 48 -15.69 -2.21 -2.89
N ARG A 49 -15.18 -1.75 -4.05
CA ARG A 49 -13.86 -2.19 -4.52
C ARG A 49 -12.74 -1.85 -3.53
N LEU A 50 -12.78 -0.65 -2.93
CA LEU A 50 -11.79 -0.23 -1.95
C LEU A 50 -11.82 -1.08 -0.67
N LEU A 51 -12.99 -1.49 -0.22
CA LEU A 51 -13.17 -2.42 0.89
C LEU A 51 -12.67 -3.83 0.51
N ASP A 52 -13.06 -4.34 -0.65
CA ASP A 52 -12.62 -5.64 -1.15
C ASP A 52 -11.09 -5.76 -1.20
N TYR A 53 -10.39 -4.67 -1.53
CA TYR A 53 -8.92 -4.66 -1.56
C TYR A 53 -8.29 -4.93 -0.19
N VAL A 54 -8.94 -4.51 0.88
CA VAL A 54 -8.52 -4.78 2.26
C VAL A 54 -8.89 -6.19 2.70
N ASP A 55 -10.13 -6.59 2.43
CA ASP A 55 -10.69 -7.88 2.84
C ASP A 55 -10.03 -9.06 2.12
N GLN A 56 -9.62 -8.86 0.87
CA GLN A 56 -9.02 -9.89 0.03
C GLN A 56 -7.47 -9.86 0.03
N LEU A 57 -6.86 -9.18 0.97
CA LEU A 57 -5.40 -9.05 1.02
C LEU A 57 -4.70 -10.41 1.01
N GLU A 58 -5.21 -11.37 1.76
CA GLU A 58 -4.59 -12.69 1.87
C GLU A 58 -4.47 -13.39 0.50
N SER A 59 -5.51 -13.32 -0.31
CA SER A 59 -5.46 -13.88 -1.68
C SER A 59 -4.48 -13.12 -2.57
N SER A 60 -4.36 -11.82 -2.39
CA SER A 60 -3.42 -10.99 -3.16
C SER A 60 -1.96 -11.31 -2.80
N LEU A 61 -1.69 -11.65 -1.54
CA LEU A 61 -0.35 -12.04 -1.09
C LEU A 61 0.15 -13.34 -1.73
N LEU A 62 -0.74 -14.23 -2.15
CA LEU A 62 -0.36 -15.45 -2.87
C LEU A 62 0.40 -15.16 -4.18
N GLN A 63 0.20 -13.98 -4.76
CA GLN A 63 0.91 -13.56 -5.98
C GLN A 63 2.42 -13.35 -5.73
N PHE A 64 2.82 -13.10 -4.49
CA PHE A 64 4.24 -12.98 -4.12
C PHE A 64 4.91 -14.33 -3.85
N ALA A 65 4.11 -15.38 -3.67
CA ALA A 65 4.57 -16.74 -3.37
C ALA A 65 5.63 -16.77 -2.24
N ASN A 66 6.83 -17.26 -2.52
CA ASN A 66 7.94 -17.34 -1.58
C ASN A 66 8.98 -16.23 -1.78
N ALA A 67 8.64 -15.13 -2.43
CA ALA A 67 9.55 -14.00 -2.60
C ALA A 67 9.97 -13.44 -1.23
N PRO A 68 11.27 -13.22 -0.97
CA PRO A 68 11.77 -12.76 0.31
C PRO A 68 11.55 -11.26 0.46
N LEU A 69 10.32 -10.86 0.74
CA LEU A 69 9.97 -9.47 0.94
C LEU A 69 10.64 -8.88 2.18
N SER A 70 11.16 -7.67 2.06
CA SER A 70 11.68 -6.86 3.16
C SER A 70 10.62 -5.93 3.75
N VAL A 71 9.60 -5.60 2.97
CA VAL A 71 8.47 -4.76 3.36
C VAL A 71 7.28 -5.05 2.44
N LEU A 72 6.07 -4.93 2.98
CA LEU A 72 4.83 -4.95 2.21
C LEU A 72 4.23 -3.54 2.18
N SER A 73 3.86 -3.05 1.00
CA SER A 73 3.21 -1.76 0.82
C SER A 73 1.82 -1.90 0.20
N LEU A 74 0.80 -1.32 0.84
CA LEU A 74 -0.56 -1.17 0.30
C LEU A 74 -0.68 0.22 -0.35
N ALA A 75 -0.53 0.29 -1.65
CA ALA A 75 -0.53 1.54 -2.42
C ALA A 75 -1.95 1.96 -2.86
N CYS A 76 -2.85 2.10 -1.89
CA CYS A 76 -4.23 2.51 -2.11
C CYS A 76 -4.69 3.50 -1.02
N THR A 77 -4.68 4.80 -1.32
CA THR A 77 -5.13 5.84 -0.39
C THR A 77 -6.62 5.73 -0.05
N GLY A 78 -7.45 5.37 -1.03
CA GLY A 78 -8.89 5.20 -0.82
C GLY A 78 -9.22 4.12 0.20
N SER A 79 -8.54 2.98 0.17
CA SER A 79 -8.71 1.93 1.18
C SER A 79 -8.27 2.39 2.57
N SER A 80 -7.15 3.13 2.67
CA SER A 80 -6.70 3.74 3.92
C SER A 80 -7.77 4.69 4.51
N TYR A 81 -8.34 5.54 3.68
CA TYR A 81 -9.36 6.50 4.12
C TYR A 81 -10.64 5.82 4.60
N LEU A 82 -11.08 4.75 3.92
CA LEU A 82 -12.27 4.01 4.34
C LEU A 82 -12.06 3.23 5.64
N MET A 83 -10.87 2.73 5.89
CA MET A 83 -10.55 2.10 7.18
C MET A 83 -10.54 3.13 8.33
N GLY A 84 -10.07 4.34 8.07
CA GLY A 84 -9.78 5.31 9.10
C GLY A 84 -8.57 4.95 9.96
N CYS A 85 -8.05 5.90 10.72
CA CYS A 85 -6.76 5.78 11.40
C CYS A 85 -6.66 4.59 12.38
N ASP A 86 -7.71 4.36 13.17
CA ASP A 86 -7.68 3.33 14.22
C ASP A 86 -7.71 1.92 13.62
N GLN A 87 -8.61 1.67 12.67
CA GLN A 87 -8.68 0.39 11.99
C GLN A 87 -7.43 0.11 11.14
N GLU A 88 -6.93 1.13 10.45
CA GLU A 88 -5.70 1.02 9.66
C GLU A 88 -4.51 0.63 10.52
N SER A 89 -4.36 1.24 11.69
CA SER A 89 -3.30 0.91 12.65
C SER A 89 -3.39 -0.54 13.12
N GLN A 90 -4.57 -0.99 13.53
CA GLN A 90 -4.79 -2.39 13.95
C GLN A 90 -4.53 -3.38 12.80
N TRP A 91 -4.95 -3.03 11.60
CA TRP A 91 -4.73 -3.82 10.40
C TRP A 91 -3.23 -3.96 10.09
N ILE A 92 -2.48 -2.86 10.15
CA ILE A 92 -1.02 -2.87 9.96
C ILE A 92 -0.34 -3.76 10.99
N GLU A 93 -0.67 -3.59 12.28
CA GLU A 93 -0.08 -4.39 13.36
C GLU A 93 -0.35 -5.89 13.18
N ALA A 94 -1.59 -6.25 12.85
CA ALA A 94 -1.97 -7.64 12.61
C ALA A 94 -1.16 -8.28 11.48
N TRP A 95 -1.01 -7.55 10.36
CA TRP A 95 -0.25 -8.06 9.21
C TRP A 95 1.26 -8.06 9.45
N GLN A 96 1.81 -7.07 10.12
CA GLN A 96 3.22 -7.08 10.53
C GLN A 96 3.54 -8.29 11.41
N LYS A 97 2.68 -8.58 12.39
CA LYS A 97 2.82 -9.75 13.26
C LYS A 97 2.76 -11.07 12.48
N ARG A 98 1.84 -11.16 11.51
CA ARG A 98 1.64 -12.37 10.70
C ARG A 98 2.78 -12.62 9.72
N LEU A 99 3.29 -11.57 9.08
CA LEU A 99 4.29 -11.66 8.03
C LEU A 99 5.74 -11.59 8.55
N GLY A 100 5.94 -11.06 9.74
CA GLY A 100 7.28 -10.83 10.31
C GLY A 100 8.08 -9.73 9.62
N ILE A 101 7.45 -8.90 8.80
CA ILE A 101 8.06 -7.79 8.06
C ILE A 101 7.24 -6.51 8.25
N PRO A 102 7.84 -5.30 8.06
CA PRO A 102 7.09 -4.05 8.07
C PRO A 102 5.96 -4.04 7.03
N VAL A 103 4.84 -3.43 7.41
CA VAL A 103 3.71 -3.15 6.52
C VAL A 103 3.47 -1.65 6.50
N VAL A 104 3.32 -1.07 5.33
CA VAL A 104 3.11 0.36 5.12
C VAL A 104 1.91 0.57 4.20
N THR A 105 0.98 1.42 4.62
CA THR A 105 -0.14 1.84 3.78
C THR A 105 0.11 3.23 3.19
N ALA A 106 -0.60 3.55 2.13
CA ALA A 106 -0.51 4.87 1.51
C ALA A 106 -0.94 5.99 2.48
N GLY A 107 -1.97 5.78 3.30
CA GLY A 107 -2.42 6.76 4.29
C GLY A 107 -1.34 7.09 5.32
N VAL A 108 -0.75 6.06 5.92
CA VAL A 108 0.36 6.24 6.89
C VAL A 108 1.58 6.88 6.24
N ALA A 109 1.91 6.51 5.00
CA ALA A 109 3.05 7.10 4.30
C ALA A 109 2.85 8.60 4.05
N VAL A 110 1.66 9.01 3.60
CA VAL A 110 1.30 10.43 3.41
C VAL A 110 1.36 11.18 4.73
N ALA A 111 0.76 10.66 5.81
CA ALA A 111 0.79 11.29 7.12
C ALA A 111 2.22 11.50 7.63
N ARG A 112 3.08 10.49 7.51
CA ARG A 112 4.51 10.59 7.88
C ARG A 112 5.27 11.62 7.05
N ALA A 113 5.01 11.68 5.73
CA ALA A 113 5.63 12.66 4.87
C ALA A 113 5.25 14.09 5.26
N LEU A 114 3.97 14.36 5.52
CA LEU A 114 3.48 15.66 5.98
C LEU A 114 4.10 16.07 7.33
N GLN A 115 4.20 15.13 8.26
CA GLN A 115 4.87 15.36 9.55
C GLN A 115 6.36 15.70 9.39
N THR A 116 7.06 14.95 8.57
CA THR A 116 8.51 15.17 8.30
C THR A 116 8.76 16.54 7.65
N LEU A 117 7.86 16.98 6.79
CA LEU A 117 7.90 18.29 6.14
C LEU A 117 7.44 19.44 7.05
N GLY A 118 6.97 19.15 8.26
CA GLY A 118 6.47 20.14 9.21
C GLY A 118 5.21 20.86 8.75
N VAL A 119 4.40 20.22 7.91
CA VAL A 119 3.16 20.80 7.36
C VAL A 119 2.16 21.01 8.48
N ARG A 120 1.68 22.27 8.63
CA ARG A 120 0.68 22.65 9.63
C ARG A 120 -0.69 22.96 9.05
N ARG A 121 -0.75 23.25 7.77
CA ARG A 121 -1.98 23.52 7.02
C ARG A 121 -1.84 22.89 5.65
N LEU A 122 -2.89 22.27 5.18
CA LEU A 122 -2.96 21.74 3.82
C LEU A 122 -4.39 21.89 3.30
N ASP A 123 -4.50 22.08 2.01
CA ASP A 123 -5.76 21.94 1.29
C ASP A 123 -5.75 20.58 0.61
N LEU A 124 -6.78 19.77 0.85
CA LEU A 124 -6.89 18.43 0.29
C LEU A 124 -7.92 18.41 -0.82
N LEU A 125 -7.47 18.11 -2.03
CA LEU A 125 -8.34 17.74 -3.14
C LEU A 125 -8.42 16.21 -3.23
N SER A 126 -9.58 15.66 -2.95
CA SER A 126 -9.81 14.21 -2.93
C SER A 126 -10.85 13.81 -3.97
N PRO A 127 -10.62 12.72 -4.74
CA PRO A 127 -11.62 12.16 -5.65
C PRO A 127 -12.63 11.25 -4.93
N TYR A 128 -12.46 11.04 -3.61
CA TYR A 128 -13.33 10.16 -2.83
C TYR A 128 -14.46 10.97 -2.19
N ASP A 129 -15.65 10.40 -2.12
CA ASP A 129 -16.76 10.99 -1.39
C ASP A 129 -16.42 11.10 0.10
N GLN A 130 -17.00 12.10 0.75
CA GLN A 130 -16.90 12.19 2.21
C GLN A 130 -17.65 11.00 2.81
N ALA A 131 -16.94 10.23 3.62
CA ALA A 131 -17.52 9.13 4.38
C ALA A 131 -18.34 9.65 5.56
#